data_5c1e503a88098e7e58e15c6874caab42
#
_entry.id   5c1e503a88098e7e58e15c6874caab42
#
_cell.length_a   1.000
_cell.length_b   1.000
_cell.length_c   1.000
_cell.angle_alpha   90.00
_cell.angle_beta   90.00
_cell.angle_gamma   90.00
#
_symmetry.space_group_name_H-M   'P 1'
#
loop_
_entity.id
_entity.type
_entity.pdbx_description
1 polymer ?
#
loop_
_entity_poly.entity_id
_entity_poly.type
_entity_poly.pdbx_seq_one_letter_code
_entity_poly.pdbx_strand_id
1 'polypeptide(L)'
;IYTCRDGSRYIGTLNRGIFEWNETNNEFKHFPASAIVDNANNVIYDMTEDESGNLWAATCGGLMELNRKTGEVSYFREKEGTCKYNSMYALVKLKKADSLLIASDEGLRFFSFRDRQWTPVQGRPIKTTLTGGLPAYKWGKYFYEDENNTLWICMGGPGLVRYRYLQNEIETVEPVNKLSSSINYLLPDGQNFLLATGNGIIVYDRVNNRVVKQVDVKGNGFSNMCYAVQKDDNGCFWASTNFGLCKVNAQFELVQKYSTDNGLSFQEYYTASTMKDPGGMLYFGGMGGITYFNPRHLKENNFSPAPLITAINVNDMPLPLDKNPGLVDKLDLNHNQDFISIQFAVTNFSNEANNLFSYRLKGLSDNWSAVGTSNVASFTSLPPGNYTFELRSANSDGKWSDGVKTIAITLYPPWWQTWWFRVGVLLLLSGLIIYFVRKRIRAIRHEANLKQKIAETEM
;
A
#
# COMPACT_ATOMS: atom_id res chain seq x y z
N ILE A 1 -16.74 -14.15 7.46
CA ILE A 1 -18.10 -14.16 6.90
C ILE A 1 -18.29 -15.44 6.12
N TYR A 2 -19.39 -16.14 6.30
CA TYR A 2 -19.67 -17.41 5.64
C TYR A 2 -21.10 -17.44 5.08
N THR A 3 -21.29 -17.89 3.86
CA THR A 3 -22.60 -18.13 3.25
C THR A 3 -22.84 -19.62 3.14
N CYS A 4 -23.89 -20.09 3.77
CA CYS A 4 -24.33 -21.48 3.70
C CYS A 4 -24.95 -21.82 2.33
N ARG A 5 -25.10 -23.10 2.03
CA ARG A 5 -25.67 -23.60 0.76
C ARG A 5 -27.10 -23.14 0.52
N ASP A 6 -27.86 -22.86 1.57
CA ASP A 6 -29.24 -22.32 1.49
C ASP A 6 -29.29 -20.78 1.33
N GLY A 7 -28.13 -20.11 1.27
CA GLY A 7 -28.00 -18.68 1.13
C GLY A 7 -27.98 -17.91 2.45
N SER A 8 -28.18 -18.55 3.60
CA SER A 8 -28.07 -17.92 4.92
C SER A 8 -26.63 -17.45 5.16
N ARG A 9 -26.49 -16.25 5.76
CA ARG A 9 -25.18 -15.63 6.01
C ARG A 9 -24.86 -15.59 7.49
N TYR A 10 -23.65 -15.97 7.82
CA TYR A 10 -23.14 -16.01 9.19
C TYR A 10 -21.88 -15.16 9.32
N ILE A 11 -21.79 -14.43 10.42
CA ILE A 11 -20.69 -13.56 10.79
C ILE A 11 -20.08 -14.08 12.08
N GLY A 12 -18.84 -14.52 12.01
CA GLY A 12 -18.03 -14.80 13.19
C GLY A 12 -17.39 -13.53 13.73
N THR A 13 -17.36 -13.39 15.04
CA THR A 13 -16.79 -12.21 15.72
C THR A 13 -15.66 -12.60 16.65
N LEU A 14 -14.83 -11.62 17.05
CA LEU A 14 -13.70 -11.87 17.95
C LEU A 14 -14.07 -11.99 19.43
N ASN A 15 -15.31 -11.71 19.83
CA ASN A 15 -15.68 -11.73 21.26
C ASN A 15 -17.16 -11.93 21.55
N ARG A 16 -17.99 -12.11 20.51
CA ARG A 16 -19.45 -12.24 20.67
C ARG A 16 -20.04 -13.48 19.99
N GLY A 17 -19.23 -14.41 19.52
CA GLY A 17 -19.69 -15.63 18.86
C GLY A 17 -20.18 -15.39 17.45
N ILE A 18 -21.26 -16.06 17.05
CA ILE A 18 -21.79 -16.08 15.68
C ILE A 18 -23.09 -15.29 15.60
N PHE A 19 -23.23 -14.54 14.51
CA PHE A 19 -24.48 -13.87 14.16
C PHE A 19 -24.96 -14.40 12.79
N GLU A 20 -26.23 -14.73 12.69
CA GLU A 20 -26.91 -14.89 11.41
C GLU A 20 -27.39 -13.52 10.95
N TRP A 21 -27.07 -13.14 9.75
CA TRP A 21 -27.40 -11.84 9.19
C TRP A 21 -28.46 -11.96 8.10
N ASN A 22 -29.64 -11.37 8.37
CA ASN A 22 -30.66 -11.15 7.37
C ASN A 22 -30.42 -9.77 6.71
N GLU A 23 -29.85 -9.78 5.52
CA GLU A 23 -29.50 -8.54 4.80
C GLU A 23 -30.74 -7.75 4.34
N THR A 24 -31.89 -8.42 4.10
CA THR A 24 -33.09 -7.79 3.59
C THR A 24 -33.68 -6.78 4.56
N ASN A 25 -33.73 -7.13 5.86
CA ASN A 25 -34.24 -6.27 6.91
C ASN A 25 -33.15 -5.73 7.85
N ASN A 26 -31.87 -6.06 7.53
CA ASN A 26 -30.70 -5.71 8.32
C ASN A 26 -30.79 -6.15 9.80
N GLU A 27 -31.36 -7.34 10.03
CA GLU A 27 -31.48 -7.92 11.36
C GLU A 27 -30.41 -8.97 11.61
N PHE A 28 -29.98 -9.06 12.88
CA PHE A 28 -28.99 -10.02 13.34
C PHE A 28 -29.56 -10.93 14.41
N LYS A 29 -29.55 -12.23 14.16
CA LYS A 29 -29.86 -13.23 15.17
C LYS A 29 -28.56 -13.72 15.80
N HIS A 30 -28.43 -13.53 17.11
CA HIS A 30 -27.22 -13.86 17.84
C HIS A 30 -27.24 -15.31 18.35
N PHE A 31 -26.15 -16.03 18.13
CA PHE A 31 -25.87 -17.33 18.72
C PHE A 31 -24.65 -17.16 19.64
N PRO A 32 -24.88 -17.01 20.97
CA PRO A 32 -23.79 -16.87 21.90
C PRO A 32 -23.03 -18.19 21.97
N ALA A 33 -21.74 -18.14 21.77
CA ALA A 33 -20.88 -19.28 21.97
C ALA A 33 -20.70 -19.48 23.47
N SER A 34 -21.58 -20.25 24.09
CA SER A 34 -21.56 -20.68 25.49
C SER A 34 -21.66 -19.59 26.59
N ALA A 35 -22.62 -19.79 27.49
CA ALA A 35 -22.75 -19.11 28.79
C ALA A 35 -21.75 -19.62 29.86
N ILE A 36 -20.84 -20.51 29.51
CA ILE A 36 -19.96 -21.21 30.47
C ILE A 36 -18.53 -20.71 30.35
N VAL A 37 -18.14 -19.91 31.35
CA VAL A 37 -16.82 -19.73 31.98
C VAL A 37 -15.67 -19.11 31.17
N ASP A 38 -15.58 -19.18 29.83
CA ASP A 38 -14.46 -18.58 29.08
C ASP A 38 -14.97 -17.84 27.86
N ASN A 39 -14.74 -16.50 27.79
CA ASN A 39 -14.99 -15.68 26.61
C ASN A 39 -14.21 -16.13 25.36
N ALA A 40 -13.29 -17.06 25.52
CA ALA A 40 -12.48 -17.65 24.47
C ALA A 40 -13.27 -18.34 23.36
N ASN A 41 -14.39 -18.98 23.69
CA ASN A 41 -15.25 -19.64 22.71
C ASN A 41 -16.01 -18.63 21.82
N ASN A 42 -16.08 -17.36 22.24
CA ASN A 42 -16.73 -16.30 21.49
C ASN A 42 -15.82 -15.69 20.37
N VAL A 43 -14.55 -16.14 20.29
CA VAL A 43 -13.62 -15.75 19.22
C VAL A 43 -13.78 -16.75 18.08
N ILE A 44 -14.38 -16.33 16.99
CA ILE A 44 -14.59 -17.13 15.79
C ILE A 44 -13.60 -16.71 14.72
N TYR A 45 -12.74 -17.63 14.32
CA TYR A 45 -11.72 -17.38 13.31
C TYR A 45 -12.15 -17.81 11.90
N ASP A 46 -12.81 -18.98 11.78
CA ASP A 46 -13.22 -19.53 10.51
C ASP A 46 -14.47 -20.40 10.66
N MET A 47 -15.21 -20.62 9.58
CA MET A 47 -16.46 -21.36 9.58
C MET A 47 -16.62 -22.20 8.31
N THR A 48 -17.27 -23.37 8.45
CA THR A 48 -17.71 -24.20 7.32
C THR A 48 -19.02 -24.91 7.66
N GLU A 49 -19.71 -25.43 6.64
CA GLU A 49 -20.99 -26.14 6.77
C GLU A 49 -20.79 -27.63 6.49
N ASP A 50 -21.38 -28.49 7.32
CA ASP A 50 -21.44 -29.94 7.05
C ASP A 50 -22.58 -30.31 6.09
N GLU A 51 -22.72 -31.59 5.77
CA GLU A 51 -23.77 -32.07 4.86
C GLU A 51 -25.19 -31.99 5.43
N SER A 52 -25.30 -32.01 6.75
CA SER A 52 -26.55 -31.88 7.49
C SER A 52 -27.04 -30.41 7.61
N GLY A 53 -26.21 -29.46 7.20
CA GLY A 53 -26.47 -28.02 7.28
C GLY A 53 -26.11 -27.42 8.63
N ASN A 54 -25.37 -28.14 9.52
CA ASN A 54 -24.82 -27.55 10.73
C ASN A 54 -23.58 -26.70 10.39
N LEU A 55 -23.39 -25.62 11.15
CA LEU A 55 -22.24 -24.74 11.01
C LEU A 55 -21.14 -25.16 11.99
N TRP A 56 -19.95 -25.36 11.47
CA TRP A 56 -18.74 -25.67 12.24
C TRP A 56 -17.83 -24.46 12.27
N ALA A 57 -17.32 -24.12 13.44
CA ALA A 57 -16.46 -22.96 13.62
C ALA A 57 -15.17 -23.26 14.37
N ALA A 58 -14.07 -22.74 13.83
CA ALA A 58 -12.78 -22.69 14.52
C ALA A 58 -12.79 -21.56 15.54
N THR A 59 -12.58 -21.90 16.82
CA THR A 59 -12.63 -20.92 17.91
C THR A 59 -11.34 -20.91 18.74
N CYS A 60 -11.15 -19.90 19.56
CA CYS A 60 -10.06 -19.90 20.52
C CYS A 60 -10.19 -21.02 21.58
N GLY A 61 -11.40 -21.52 21.82
CA GLY A 61 -11.68 -22.53 22.83
C GLY A 61 -11.90 -23.95 22.31
N GLY A 62 -11.71 -24.21 21.04
CA GLY A 62 -11.93 -25.51 20.40
C GLY A 62 -12.75 -25.44 19.12
N LEU A 63 -13.18 -26.59 18.64
CA LEU A 63 -14.09 -26.71 17.52
C LEU A 63 -15.52 -26.60 18.02
N MET A 64 -16.30 -25.71 17.43
CA MET A 64 -17.71 -25.47 17.76
C MET A 64 -18.61 -26.01 16.65
N GLU A 65 -19.68 -26.68 17.00
CA GLU A 65 -20.80 -27.04 16.11
C GLU A 65 -22.03 -26.24 16.51
N LEU A 66 -22.66 -25.56 15.58
CA LEU A 66 -23.96 -24.93 15.72
C LEU A 66 -25.00 -25.70 14.89
N ASN A 67 -25.95 -26.31 15.58
CA ASN A 67 -27.14 -26.82 14.92
C ASN A 67 -28.04 -25.63 14.54
N ARG A 68 -28.10 -25.30 13.25
CA ARG A 68 -28.82 -24.10 12.76
C ARG A 68 -30.33 -24.19 12.94
N LYS A 69 -30.90 -25.41 13.04
CA LYS A 69 -32.35 -25.64 13.21
C LYS A 69 -32.80 -25.46 14.66
N THR A 70 -32.01 -26.00 15.60
CA THR A 70 -32.34 -25.94 17.03
C THR A 70 -31.72 -24.76 17.75
N GLY A 71 -30.61 -24.23 17.21
CA GLY A 71 -29.77 -23.23 17.86
C GLY A 71 -28.83 -23.79 18.91
N GLU A 72 -28.80 -25.13 19.08
CA GLU A 72 -27.90 -25.79 20.03
C GLU A 72 -26.44 -25.70 19.58
N VAL A 73 -25.57 -25.52 20.57
CA VAL A 73 -24.12 -25.39 20.36
C VAL A 73 -23.40 -26.52 21.11
N SER A 74 -22.53 -27.23 20.41
CA SER A 74 -21.66 -28.28 20.96
C SER A 74 -20.19 -27.89 20.78
N TYR A 75 -19.32 -28.32 21.71
CA TYR A 75 -17.88 -28.05 21.66
C TYR A 75 -17.07 -29.32 21.70
N PHE A 76 -16.03 -29.37 20.89
CA PHE A 76 -15.07 -30.47 20.80
C PHE A 76 -13.69 -29.92 21.08
N ARG A 77 -13.10 -30.33 22.20
CA ARG A 77 -11.76 -29.96 22.62
C ARG A 77 -10.82 -31.14 22.46
N GLU A 78 -9.60 -30.89 22.02
CA GLU A 78 -8.58 -31.94 21.93
C GLU A 78 -8.01 -32.27 23.31
N LYS A 79 -7.91 -31.29 24.20
CA LYS A 79 -7.40 -31.41 25.56
C LYS A 79 -8.34 -30.75 26.54
N GLU A 80 -8.48 -31.34 27.70
CA GLU A 80 -9.14 -30.68 28.83
C GLU A 80 -8.30 -29.49 29.29
N GLY A 81 -8.91 -28.33 29.49
CA GLY A 81 -8.26 -27.15 30.01
C GLY A 81 -8.60 -25.85 29.28
N THR A 82 -7.73 -24.87 29.44
CA THR A 82 -7.93 -23.49 28.99
C THR A 82 -7.72 -23.30 27.49
N CYS A 83 -8.15 -22.17 26.96
CA CYS A 83 -7.95 -21.67 25.61
C CYS A 83 -6.51 -21.84 25.06
N LYS A 84 -5.51 -21.74 25.92
CA LYS A 84 -4.08 -21.80 25.56
C LYS A 84 -3.66 -23.04 24.74
N TYR A 85 -4.44 -24.12 24.79
CA TYR A 85 -4.11 -25.39 24.11
C TYR A 85 -5.16 -25.83 23.08
N ASN A 86 -6.21 -25.04 22.88
CA ASN A 86 -7.34 -25.40 22.04
C ASN A 86 -7.64 -24.37 20.94
N SER A 87 -6.79 -23.35 20.75
CA SER A 87 -7.02 -22.33 19.73
C SER A 87 -6.93 -22.92 18.33
N MET A 88 -7.97 -22.70 17.55
CA MET A 88 -8.12 -23.14 16.18
C MET A 88 -8.32 -21.92 15.28
N TYR A 89 -7.53 -21.81 14.23
CA TYR A 89 -7.44 -20.59 13.43
C TYR A 89 -8.10 -20.67 12.06
N ALA A 90 -8.10 -21.86 11.47
CA ALA A 90 -8.72 -22.12 10.17
C ALA A 90 -9.19 -23.56 10.10
N LEU A 91 -10.22 -23.81 9.30
CA LEU A 91 -10.75 -25.14 9.09
C LEU A 91 -11.23 -25.33 7.65
N VAL A 92 -11.20 -26.56 7.16
CA VAL A 92 -11.75 -26.93 5.86
C VAL A 92 -12.36 -28.32 5.90
N LYS A 93 -13.55 -28.46 5.32
CA LYS A 93 -14.15 -29.76 5.07
C LYS A 93 -13.49 -30.38 3.83
N LEU A 94 -12.90 -31.56 3.99
CA LEU A 94 -12.25 -32.27 2.90
C LEU A 94 -13.27 -32.89 1.94
N LYS A 95 -13.06 -32.73 0.64
CA LYS A 95 -13.97 -33.23 -0.41
C LYS A 95 -14.03 -34.77 -0.48
N LYS A 96 -12.94 -35.45 -0.17
CA LYS A 96 -12.81 -36.93 -0.29
C LYS A 96 -12.70 -37.64 1.06
N ALA A 97 -12.91 -36.94 2.15
CA ALA A 97 -12.91 -37.52 3.49
C ALA A 97 -14.05 -36.93 4.31
N ASP A 98 -14.72 -37.73 5.11
CA ASP A 98 -15.76 -37.31 6.04
C ASP A 98 -15.11 -36.65 7.28
N SER A 99 -14.29 -35.62 7.05
CA SER A 99 -13.45 -35.03 8.06
C SER A 99 -13.21 -33.54 7.82
N LEU A 100 -13.02 -32.80 8.92
CA LEU A 100 -12.42 -31.48 8.92
C LEU A 100 -10.90 -31.58 9.06
N LEU A 101 -10.17 -30.77 8.33
CA LEU A 101 -8.81 -30.41 8.66
C LEU A 101 -8.81 -29.05 9.32
N ILE A 102 -8.08 -28.94 10.43
CA ILE A 102 -8.06 -27.77 11.29
C ILE A 102 -6.61 -27.37 11.56
N ALA A 103 -6.33 -26.08 11.50
CA ALA A 103 -5.07 -25.50 11.96
C ALA A 103 -5.23 -25.03 13.41
N SER A 104 -4.35 -25.50 14.28
CA SER A 104 -4.35 -25.18 15.70
C SER A 104 -2.97 -24.75 16.21
N ASP A 105 -2.89 -24.35 17.48
CA ASP A 105 -1.62 -24.08 18.17
C ASP A 105 -0.68 -25.30 18.21
N GLU A 106 -1.23 -26.49 18.13
CA GLU A 106 -0.49 -27.77 18.15
C GLU A 106 -0.14 -28.27 16.73
N GLY A 107 -0.53 -27.53 15.68
CA GLY A 107 -0.36 -27.89 14.29
C GLY A 107 -1.66 -28.30 13.59
N LEU A 108 -1.52 -29.09 12.51
CA LEU A 108 -2.68 -29.59 11.77
C LEU A 108 -3.32 -30.79 12.47
N ARG A 109 -4.66 -30.78 12.53
CA ARG A 109 -5.49 -31.80 13.17
C ARG A 109 -6.63 -32.22 12.26
N PHE A 110 -7.01 -33.48 12.34
CA PHE A 110 -8.22 -34.02 11.68
C PHE A 110 -9.31 -34.27 12.71
N PHE A 111 -10.53 -33.97 12.34
CA PHE A 111 -11.73 -34.27 13.12
C PHE A 111 -12.71 -35.06 12.25
N SER A 112 -13.11 -36.26 12.69
CA SER A 112 -14.08 -37.11 11.99
C SER A 112 -15.51 -36.65 12.31
N PHE A 113 -16.34 -36.38 11.30
CA PHE A 113 -17.76 -36.06 11.49
C PHE A 113 -18.54 -37.30 11.99
N ARG A 114 -18.19 -38.49 11.47
CA ARG A 114 -18.89 -39.72 11.80
C ARG A 114 -18.70 -40.09 13.27
N ASP A 115 -17.45 -40.10 13.72
CA ASP A 115 -17.09 -40.58 15.05
C ASP A 115 -17.14 -39.47 16.09
N ARG A 116 -17.22 -38.23 15.64
CA ARG A 116 -17.16 -37.00 16.48
C ARG A 116 -15.89 -36.96 17.35
N GLN A 117 -14.78 -37.41 16.79
CA GLN A 117 -13.52 -37.54 17.49
C GLN A 117 -12.35 -36.97 16.71
N TRP A 118 -11.34 -36.56 17.43
CA TRP A 118 -10.07 -36.16 16.89
C TRP A 118 -9.32 -37.37 16.36
N THR A 119 -8.91 -37.33 15.10
CA THR A 119 -8.07 -38.34 14.51
C THR A 119 -6.62 -37.87 14.59
N PRO A 120 -5.75 -38.60 15.32
CA PRO A 120 -4.34 -38.26 15.36
C PRO A 120 -3.76 -38.35 13.96
N VAL A 121 -3.00 -37.31 13.57
CA VAL A 121 -2.19 -37.36 12.34
C VAL A 121 -1.05 -38.38 12.47
N GLN A 122 -0.86 -38.92 13.67
CA GLN A 122 0.16 -39.91 14.02
C GLN A 122 -0.18 -41.29 13.44
N GLY A 123 0.71 -41.80 12.62
CA GLY A 123 0.69 -43.19 12.13
C GLY A 123 1.06 -43.38 10.67
N ARG A 124 1.11 -42.34 9.88
CA ARG A 124 1.65 -42.42 8.52
C ARG A 124 2.90 -41.54 8.43
N PRO A 125 4.03 -42.06 7.97
CA PRO A 125 5.21 -41.25 7.74
C PRO A 125 4.86 -40.21 6.68
N ILE A 126 4.80 -38.93 7.10
CA ILE A 126 4.59 -37.83 6.17
C ILE A 126 5.89 -37.61 5.43
N LYS A 127 5.86 -37.78 4.13
CA LYS A 127 6.96 -37.40 3.26
C LYS A 127 7.00 -35.84 3.22
N THR A 128 7.92 -35.28 3.94
CA THR A 128 8.10 -33.83 4.00
C THR A 128 9.50 -33.43 3.60
N THR A 129 9.63 -32.34 2.88
CA THR A 129 10.90 -31.66 2.60
C THR A 129 11.32 -30.73 3.75
N LEU A 130 10.45 -30.55 4.75
CA LEU A 130 10.69 -29.66 5.88
C LEU A 130 11.27 -30.39 7.09
N THR A 131 12.28 -29.80 7.68
CA THR A 131 12.83 -30.21 8.98
C THR A 131 11.83 -29.84 10.07
N GLY A 132 11.25 -30.85 10.79
CA GLY A 132 10.38 -30.59 11.95
C GLY A 132 9.01 -31.27 11.96
N GLY A 133 8.56 -31.89 10.85
CA GLY A 133 7.28 -32.61 10.78
C GLY A 133 6.03 -31.71 10.89
N LEU A 134 4.84 -32.28 11.03
CA LEU A 134 3.55 -31.57 11.13
C LEU A 134 3.40 -30.57 12.29
N PRO A 135 4.06 -30.75 13.46
CA PRO A 135 4.02 -29.74 14.52
C PRO A 135 4.60 -28.37 14.10
N ALA A 136 5.41 -28.30 13.02
CA ALA A 136 5.93 -27.05 12.48
C ALA A 136 4.88 -26.21 11.74
N TYR A 137 3.72 -26.78 11.41
CA TYR A 137 2.62 -26.14 10.67
C TYR A 137 1.59 -25.49 11.61
N LYS A 138 2.09 -24.77 12.62
CA LYS A 138 1.27 -23.90 13.47
C LYS A 138 0.77 -22.70 12.70
N TRP A 139 -0.38 -22.15 13.11
CA TRP A 139 -0.94 -20.88 12.58
C TRP A 139 -1.27 -20.91 11.07
N GLY A 140 -1.90 -22.01 10.62
CA GLY A 140 -2.58 -21.98 9.33
C GLY A 140 -3.67 -20.89 9.34
N LYS A 141 -3.69 -20.05 8.32
CA LYS A 141 -4.56 -18.88 8.25
C LYS A 141 -5.74 -19.10 7.31
N TYR A 142 -5.53 -19.89 6.27
CA TYR A 142 -6.55 -20.18 5.27
C TYR A 142 -6.22 -21.50 4.55
N PHE A 143 -7.26 -22.22 4.18
CA PHE A 143 -7.18 -23.46 3.43
C PHE A 143 -7.96 -23.39 2.12
N TYR A 144 -7.41 -23.91 1.07
CA TYR A 144 -8.08 -24.10 -0.21
C TYR A 144 -7.81 -25.49 -0.76
N GLU A 145 -8.87 -26.27 -1.03
CA GLU A 145 -8.77 -27.57 -1.67
C GLU A 145 -9.10 -27.45 -3.16
N ASP A 146 -8.15 -27.78 -4.02
CA ASP A 146 -8.31 -27.73 -5.46
C ASP A 146 -9.10 -28.91 -6.04
N GLU A 147 -9.29 -28.92 -7.36
CA GLU A 147 -9.97 -29.97 -8.11
C GLU A 147 -9.25 -31.31 -8.09
N ASN A 148 -7.95 -31.33 -7.79
CA ASN A 148 -7.11 -32.54 -7.72
C ASN A 148 -7.01 -33.10 -6.31
N ASN A 149 -7.84 -32.65 -5.36
CA ASN A 149 -7.80 -32.96 -3.94
C ASN A 149 -6.43 -32.63 -3.29
N THR A 150 -5.78 -31.58 -3.81
CA THR A 150 -4.59 -31.01 -3.22
C THR A 150 -5.01 -29.85 -2.35
N LEU A 151 -4.58 -29.86 -1.10
CA LEU A 151 -4.84 -28.80 -0.16
C LEU A 151 -3.70 -27.78 -0.18
N TRP A 152 -4.06 -26.53 -0.40
CA TRP A 152 -3.15 -25.40 -0.33
C TRP A 152 -3.36 -24.69 1.00
N ILE A 153 -2.29 -24.55 1.76
CA ILE A 153 -2.33 -24.03 3.13
C ILE A 153 -1.57 -22.72 3.18
N CYS A 154 -2.27 -21.65 3.50
CA CYS A 154 -1.69 -20.34 3.74
C CYS A 154 -1.24 -20.23 5.20
N MET A 155 0.04 -19.92 5.45
CA MET A 155 0.61 -19.93 6.79
C MET A 155 1.44 -18.66 7.08
N GLY A 156 1.61 -18.38 8.37
CA GLY A 156 2.65 -17.49 8.87
C GLY A 156 3.94 -18.28 9.14
N GLY A 157 5.07 -17.83 8.60
CA GLY A 157 6.36 -18.50 8.76
C GLY A 157 6.71 -19.46 7.63
N PRO A 158 6.06 -20.63 7.49
CA PRO A 158 6.30 -21.54 6.36
C PRO A 158 5.84 -21.01 5.00
N GLY A 159 4.95 -19.99 4.96
CA GLY A 159 4.44 -19.42 3.72
C GLY A 159 3.31 -20.23 3.08
N LEU A 160 3.40 -20.49 1.78
CA LEU A 160 2.46 -21.35 1.05
C LEU A 160 2.95 -22.80 1.09
N VAL A 161 2.06 -23.69 1.49
CA VAL A 161 2.31 -25.12 1.61
C VAL A 161 1.31 -25.88 0.75
N ARG A 162 1.77 -26.92 0.07
CA ARG A 162 0.96 -27.84 -0.71
C ARG A 162 0.89 -29.19 -0.02
N TYR A 163 -0.30 -29.66 0.33
CA TYR A 163 -0.53 -30.94 1.00
C TYR A 163 -1.41 -31.87 0.16
N ARG A 164 -0.84 -32.94 -0.40
CA ARG A 164 -1.55 -34.02 -1.06
C ARG A 164 -1.96 -35.05 0.00
N TYR A 165 -3.10 -34.78 0.64
CA TYR A 165 -3.51 -35.53 1.81
C TYR A 165 -3.81 -37.02 1.52
N LEU A 166 -4.23 -37.38 0.30
CA LEU A 166 -4.44 -38.76 -0.12
C LEU A 166 -3.12 -39.57 -0.21
N GLN A 167 -2.03 -38.91 -0.58
CA GLN A 167 -0.68 -39.48 -0.66
C GLN A 167 0.14 -39.23 0.62
N ASN A 168 -0.38 -38.43 1.51
CA ASN A 168 0.31 -38.00 2.71
C ASN A 168 1.65 -37.28 2.43
N GLU A 169 1.68 -36.45 1.38
CA GLU A 169 2.84 -35.68 0.93
C GLU A 169 2.63 -34.17 1.18
N ILE A 170 3.59 -33.55 1.87
CA ILE A 170 3.54 -32.13 2.17
C ILE A 170 4.85 -31.46 1.71
N GLU A 171 4.73 -30.33 1.04
CA GLU A 171 5.87 -29.57 0.52
C GLU A 171 5.63 -28.05 0.56
N THR A 172 6.69 -27.29 0.68
CA THR A 172 6.66 -25.84 0.58
C THR A 172 6.71 -25.37 -0.87
N VAL A 173 6.06 -24.25 -1.16
CA VAL A 173 6.06 -23.64 -2.48
C VAL A 173 7.17 -22.57 -2.56
N GLU A 174 8.39 -23.03 -2.82
CA GLU A 174 9.60 -22.22 -2.81
C GLU A 174 9.55 -20.92 -3.62
N PRO A 175 9.01 -20.88 -4.86
CA PRO A 175 8.93 -19.63 -5.62
C PRO A 175 8.16 -18.52 -4.90
N VAL A 176 7.10 -18.87 -4.16
CA VAL A 176 6.29 -17.95 -3.39
C VAL A 176 7.00 -17.56 -2.08
N ASN A 177 7.53 -18.57 -1.37
CA ASN A 177 8.07 -18.41 -0.03
C ASN A 177 9.36 -17.59 0.02
N LYS A 178 10.09 -17.52 -1.11
CA LYS A 178 11.22 -16.59 -1.29
C LYS A 178 10.81 -15.11 -1.28
N LEU A 179 9.56 -14.79 -1.65
CA LEU A 179 9.04 -13.43 -1.71
C LEU A 179 8.31 -13.04 -0.42
N SER A 180 7.60 -14.00 0.19
CA SER A 180 6.89 -13.79 1.46
C SER A 180 6.74 -15.09 2.22
N SER A 181 7.16 -15.09 3.48
CA SER A 181 6.96 -16.19 4.43
C SER A 181 5.59 -16.13 5.13
N SER A 182 4.79 -15.10 4.90
CA SER A 182 3.47 -14.93 5.49
C SER A 182 2.42 -14.79 4.38
N ILE A 183 1.66 -15.85 4.19
CA ILE A 183 0.54 -15.90 3.26
C ILE A 183 -0.75 -15.85 4.08
N ASN A 184 -1.61 -14.86 3.81
CA ASN A 184 -2.80 -14.61 4.59
C ASN A 184 -4.06 -15.19 3.95
N TYR A 185 -4.13 -15.21 2.60
CA TYR A 185 -5.29 -15.68 1.86
C TYR A 185 -4.89 -16.12 0.45
N LEU A 186 -5.70 -16.98 -0.16
CA LEU A 186 -5.53 -17.48 -1.51
C LEU A 186 -6.86 -17.38 -2.26
N LEU A 187 -6.86 -16.69 -3.41
CA LEU A 187 -7.97 -16.65 -4.35
C LEU A 187 -7.58 -17.40 -5.62
N PRO A 188 -8.31 -18.47 -6.01
CA PRO A 188 -8.09 -19.13 -7.30
C PRO A 188 -8.62 -18.27 -8.46
N ASP A 189 -7.83 -18.15 -9.54
CA ASP A 189 -8.20 -17.47 -10.77
C ASP A 189 -7.64 -18.22 -12.00
N GLY A 190 -8.37 -19.20 -12.46
CA GLY A 190 -7.93 -20.11 -13.53
C GLY A 190 -6.69 -20.93 -13.10
N GLN A 191 -5.61 -20.79 -13.88
CA GLN A 191 -4.33 -21.45 -13.54
C GLN A 191 -3.54 -20.70 -12.48
N ASN A 192 -3.92 -19.45 -12.16
CA ASN A 192 -3.23 -18.63 -11.18
C ASN A 192 -3.89 -18.68 -9.80
N PHE A 193 -3.07 -18.45 -8.79
CA PHE A 193 -3.52 -18.05 -7.47
C PHE A 193 -3.11 -16.61 -7.20
N LEU A 194 -4.04 -15.80 -6.70
CA LEU A 194 -3.71 -14.52 -6.12
C LEU A 194 -3.57 -14.70 -4.61
N LEU A 195 -2.40 -14.41 -4.11
CA LEU A 195 -2.02 -14.58 -2.71
C LEU A 195 -1.95 -13.23 -2.03
N ALA A 196 -2.80 -12.99 -1.03
CA ALA A 196 -2.65 -11.87 -0.13
C ALA A 196 -1.55 -12.19 0.88
N THR A 197 -0.53 -11.34 0.96
CA THR A 197 0.69 -11.66 1.73
C THR A 197 1.13 -10.51 2.62
N GLY A 198 2.11 -10.74 3.48
CA GLY A 198 2.80 -9.71 4.24
C GLY A 198 3.64 -8.75 3.37
N ASN A 199 3.78 -9.04 2.08
CA ASN A 199 4.59 -8.27 1.14
C ASN A 199 3.86 -8.01 -0.20
N GLY A 200 2.62 -7.53 -0.13
CA GLY A 200 1.76 -7.25 -1.27
C GLY A 200 0.96 -8.44 -1.75
N ILE A 201 0.55 -8.40 -3.01
CA ILE A 201 -0.16 -9.48 -3.67
C ILE A 201 0.82 -10.23 -4.57
N ILE A 202 0.88 -11.56 -4.44
CA ILE A 202 1.68 -12.41 -5.31
C ILE A 202 0.73 -13.15 -6.26
N VAL A 203 0.98 -13.04 -7.57
CA VAL A 203 0.31 -13.83 -8.61
C VAL A 203 1.17 -15.04 -8.92
N TYR A 204 0.68 -16.21 -8.59
CA TYR A 204 1.40 -17.48 -8.71
C TYR A 204 0.72 -18.41 -9.70
N ASP A 205 1.44 -18.82 -10.74
CA ASP A 205 1.03 -19.82 -11.71
C ASP A 205 1.27 -21.22 -11.11
N ARG A 206 0.17 -21.89 -10.67
CA ARG A 206 0.24 -23.20 -9.99
C ARG A 206 0.61 -24.33 -10.92
N VAL A 207 0.37 -24.19 -12.22
CA VAL A 207 0.65 -25.21 -13.24
C VAL A 207 2.16 -25.24 -13.56
N ASN A 208 2.72 -24.04 -13.80
CA ASN A 208 4.14 -23.90 -14.14
C ASN A 208 5.05 -23.68 -12.92
N ASN A 209 4.50 -23.68 -11.71
CA ASN A 209 5.22 -23.50 -10.44
C ASN A 209 6.13 -22.25 -10.44
N ARG A 210 5.59 -21.10 -10.84
CA ARG A 210 6.34 -19.84 -10.93
C ARG A 210 5.53 -18.65 -10.46
N VAL A 211 6.21 -17.64 -9.94
CA VAL A 211 5.58 -16.34 -9.71
C VAL A 211 5.49 -15.58 -11.04
N VAL A 212 4.30 -15.11 -11.35
CA VAL A 212 4.01 -14.29 -12.55
C VAL A 212 4.30 -12.83 -12.27
N LYS A 213 3.83 -12.32 -11.12
CA LYS A 213 3.96 -10.91 -10.75
C LYS A 213 3.85 -10.75 -9.22
N GLN A 214 4.51 -9.75 -8.70
CA GLN A 214 4.29 -9.22 -7.35
C GLN A 214 3.75 -7.80 -7.48
N VAL A 215 2.65 -7.52 -6.80
CA VAL A 215 1.98 -6.21 -6.80
C VAL A 215 2.24 -5.54 -5.47
N ASP A 216 2.91 -4.42 -5.52
CA ASP A 216 3.23 -3.58 -4.36
C ASP A 216 2.05 -2.64 -4.08
N VAL A 217 1.57 -2.62 -2.84
CA VAL A 217 0.41 -1.80 -2.41
C VAL A 217 0.80 -0.69 -1.42
N LYS A 218 2.09 -0.58 -1.05
CA LYS A 218 2.60 0.42 -0.09
C LYS A 218 2.45 1.86 -0.57
N GLY A 219 2.62 2.80 0.35
CA GLY A 219 2.57 4.26 0.11
C GLY A 219 1.24 4.90 0.54
N ASN A 220 1.26 6.20 0.81
CA ASN A 220 0.11 6.98 1.32
C ASN A 220 -0.52 6.35 2.59
N GLY A 221 0.31 5.95 3.58
CA GLY A 221 -0.13 5.28 4.80
C GLY A 221 -0.30 3.76 4.68
N PHE A 222 -0.45 3.22 3.48
CA PHE A 222 -0.52 1.78 3.27
C PHE A 222 0.84 1.12 3.46
N SER A 223 0.89 0.06 4.26
CA SER A 223 1.98 -0.90 4.24
C SER A 223 1.76 -1.92 3.11
N ASN A 224 2.72 -2.81 2.91
CA ASN A 224 2.56 -3.89 1.93
C ASN A 224 1.73 -5.08 2.45
N MET A 225 1.13 -4.99 3.64
CA MET A 225 0.34 -6.04 4.25
C MET A 225 -1.04 -6.17 3.58
N CYS A 226 -1.30 -7.30 2.92
CA CYS A 226 -2.60 -7.67 2.40
C CYS A 226 -3.18 -8.84 3.21
N TYR A 227 -4.46 -8.74 3.58
CA TYR A 227 -5.13 -9.74 4.42
C TYR A 227 -6.03 -10.69 3.64
N ALA A 228 -6.71 -10.19 2.60
CA ALA A 228 -7.56 -10.97 1.73
C ALA A 228 -7.64 -10.33 0.33
N VAL A 229 -8.08 -11.09 -0.66
CA VAL A 229 -8.30 -10.60 -2.03
C VAL A 229 -9.55 -11.24 -2.62
N GLN A 230 -10.36 -10.44 -3.36
CA GLN A 230 -11.53 -10.91 -4.09
C GLN A 230 -11.54 -10.38 -5.52
N LYS A 231 -12.16 -11.12 -6.44
CA LYS A 231 -12.33 -10.73 -7.84
C LYS A 231 -13.73 -10.21 -8.07
N ASP A 232 -13.86 -9.02 -8.65
CA ASP A 232 -15.16 -8.51 -9.09
C ASP A 232 -15.57 -9.07 -10.45
N ASP A 233 -16.79 -8.72 -10.90
CA ASP A 233 -17.34 -9.19 -12.16
C ASP A 233 -16.73 -8.49 -13.39
N ASN A 234 -16.01 -7.39 -13.19
CA ASN A 234 -15.30 -6.66 -14.24
C ASN A 234 -13.87 -7.18 -14.43
N GLY A 235 -13.47 -8.19 -13.65
CA GLY A 235 -12.14 -8.79 -13.70
C GLY A 235 -11.07 -8.04 -12.88
N CYS A 236 -11.44 -7.01 -12.11
CA CYS A 236 -10.56 -6.36 -11.16
C CYS A 236 -10.49 -7.14 -9.86
N PHE A 237 -9.39 -6.98 -9.14
CA PHE A 237 -9.15 -7.59 -7.83
C PHE A 237 -9.17 -6.52 -6.74
N TRP A 238 -9.77 -6.85 -5.62
CA TRP A 238 -9.90 -6.00 -4.46
C TRP A 238 -9.19 -6.64 -3.28
N ALA A 239 -8.18 -5.98 -2.75
CA ALA A 239 -7.40 -6.48 -1.62
C ALA A 239 -7.64 -5.63 -0.38
N SER A 240 -7.88 -6.29 0.74
CA SER A 240 -7.94 -5.65 2.05
C SER A 240 -6.55 -5.56 2.68
N THR A 241 -6.30 -4.44 3.35
CA THR A 241 -4.99 -4.09 3.92
C THR A 241 -5.13 -3.60 5.36
N ASN A 242 -4.04 -3.20 5.97
CA ASN A 242 -4.02 -2.54 7.28
C ASN A 242 -4.45 -1.05 7.24
N PHE A 243 -4.71 -0.50 6.05
CA PHE A 243 -5.06 0.92 5.89
C PHE A 243 -6.22 1.17 4.91
N GLY A 244 -6.99 0.15 4.59
CA GLY A 244 -8.14 0.24 3.69
C GLY A 244 -8.14 -0.85 2.62
N LEU A 245 -8.74 -0.54 1.47
CA LEU A 245 -8.88 -1.43 0.33
C LEU A 245 -8.06 -0.94 -0.87
N CYS A 246 -7.51 -1.89 -1.64
CA CYS A 246 -6.80 -1.61 -2.88
C CYS A 246 -7.52 -2.27 -4.05
N LYS A 247 -7.69 -1.53 -5.18
CA LYS A 247 -8.20 -2.05 -6.45
C LYS A 247 -7.02 -2.32 -7.38
N VAL A 248 -6.95 -3.51 -7.94
CA VAL A 248 -5.94 -3.96 -8.90
C VAL A 248 -6.65 -4.39 -10.17
N ASN A 249 -6.16 -3.98 -11.34
CA ASN A 249 -6.78 -4.34 -12.63
C ASN A 249 -6.44 -5.77 -13.07
N ALA A 250 -7.03 -6.21 -14.19
CA ALA A 250 -6.81 -7.54 -14.76
C ALA A 250 -5.36 -7.77 -15.23
N GLN A 251 -4.56 -6.73 -15.42
CA GLN A 251 -3.13 -6.78 -15.74
C GLN A 251 -2.24 -6.81 -14.47
N PHE A 252 -2.86 -6.96 -13.31
CA PHE A 252 -2.21 -6.95 -12.01
C PHE A 252 -1.45 -5.65 -11.73
N GLU A 253 -2.08 -4.50 -12.02
CA GLU A 253 -1.56 -3.18 -11.72
C GLU A 253 -2.46 -2.52 -10.68
N LEU A 254 -1.82 -1.87 -9.68
CA LEU A 254 -2.54 -1.11 -8.69
C LEU A 254 -3.19 0.10 -9.35
N VAL A 255 -4.52 0.15 -9.30
CA VAL A 255 -5.34 1.22 -9.89
C VAL A 255 -5.66 2.28 -8.86
N GLN A 256 -6.14 1.87 -7.68
CA GLN A 256 -6.68 2.79 -6.68
C GLN A 256 -6.58 2.22 -5.26
N LYS A 257 -6.50 3.13 -4.30
CA LYS A 257 -6.55 2.86 -2.87
C LYS A 257 -7.74 3.60 -2.25
N TYR A 258 -8.42 2.93 -1.35
CA TYR A 258 -9.57 3.45 -0.61
C TYR A 258 -9.26 3.41 0.88
N SER A 259 -9.43 4.54 1.56
CA SER A 259 -9.27 4.71 3.01
C SER A 259 -10.55 5.28 3.62
N THR A 260 -10.51 5.67 4.86
CA THR A 260 -11.61 6.42 5.51
C THR A 260 -11.91 7.73 4.80
N ASP A 261 -10.92 8.36 4.16
CA ASP A 261 -11.12 9.58 3.38
C ASP A 261 -11.98 9.35 2.13
N ASN A 262 -12.09 8.10 1.67
CA ASN A 262 -12.96 7.69 0.57
C ASN A 262 -14.32 7.12 1.06
N GLY A 263 -14.61 7.26 2.37
CA GLY A 263 -15.87 6.84 2.96
C GLY A 263 -15.89 5.42 3.55
N LEU A 264 -14.73 4.75 3.69
CA LEU A 264 -14.67 3.52 4.47
C LEU A 264 -14.91 3.83 5.96
N SER A 265 -15.69 2.99 6.64
CA SER A 265 -16.00 3.18 8.07
C SER A 265 -14.82 2.89 8.99
N PHE A 266 -13.82 2.13 8.51
CA PHE A 266 -12.60 1.75 9.23
C PHE A 266 -11.48 1.40 8.24
N GLN A 267 -10.24 1.29 8.73
CA GLN A 267 -9.06 1.08 7.88
C GLN A 267 -8.48 -0.33 8.00
N GLU A 268 -8.57 -0.96 9.18
CA GLU A 268 -7.89 -2.21 9.46
C GLU A 268 -8.81 -3.42 9.26
N TYR A 269 -8.38 -4.33 8.39
CA TYR A 269 -9.11 -5.54 8.02
C TYR A 269 -8.48 -6.80 8.66
N TYR A 270 -9.24 -7.90 8.67
CA TYR A 270 -8.79 -9.18 9.21
C TYR A 270 -8.37 -10.16 8.12
N THR A 271 -7.41 -11.01 8.49
CA THR A 271 -6.90 -12.10 7.65
C THR A 271 -8.04 -13.01 7.19
N ALA A 272 -8.05 -13.32 5.90
CA ALA A 272 -9.00 -14.19 5.22
C ALA A 272 -10.49 -13.81 5.39
N SER A 273 -10.80 -12.64 5.96
CA SER A 273 -12.16 -12.21 6.21
C SER A 273 -12.75 -11.52 4.97
N THR A 274 -13.13 -12.31 3.98
CA THR A 274 -13.69 -11.82 2.73
C THR A 274 -14.68 -12.79 2.13
N MET A 275 -15.62 -12.28 1.35
CA MET A 275 -16.63 -13.05 0.61
C MET A 275 -17.09 -12.27 -0.62
N LYS A 276 -17.48 -12.97 -1.66
CA LYS A 276 -18.25 -12.43 -2.78
C LYS A 276 -19.55 -13.21 -2.90
N ASP A 277 -20.65 -12.52 -3.04
CA ASP A 277 -21.95 -13.16 -3.26
C ASP A 277 -22.27 -13.35 -4.77
N PRO A 278 -23.31 -14.15 -5.10
CA PRO A 278 -23.74 -14.34 -6.48
C PRO A 278 -24.21 -13.05 -7.18
N GLY A 279 -24.61 -12.02 -6.41
CA GLY A 279 -25.03 -10.70 -6.93
C GLY A 279 -23.84 -9.78 -7.26
N GLY A 280 -22.61 -10.22 -7.01
CA GLY A 280 -21.40 -9.46 -7.26
C GLY A 280 -21.04 -8.47 -6.14
N MET A 281 -21.73 -8.51 -4.99
CA MET A 281 -21.35 -7.78 -3.81
C MET A 281 -20.08 -8.36 -3.22
N LEU A 282 -19.15 -7.51 -2.86
CA LEU A 282 -17.92 -7.86 -2.14
C LEU A 282 -18.06 -7.48 -0.66
N TYR A 283 -17.57 -8.36 0.20
CA TYR A 283 -17.61 -8.20 1.66
C TYR A 283 -16.20 -8.38 2.23
N PHE A 284 -15.81 -7.47 3.12
CA PHE A 284 -14.52 -7.51 3.83
C PHE A 284 -14.74 -7.21 5.30
N GLY A 285 -14.34 -8.15 6.16
CA GLY A 285 -14.44 -8.01 7.62
C GLY A 285 -13.20 -7.34 8.21
N GLY A 286 -13.41 -6.47 9.19
CA GLY A 286 -12.36 -5.73 9.85
C GLY A 286 -12.70 -5.33 11.29
N MET A 287 -11.85 -4.53 11.91
CA MET A 287 -11.98 -4.15 13.32
C MET A 287 -13.29 -3.37 13.63
N GLY A 288 -13.80 -2.60 12.68
CA GLY A 288 -15.01 -1.81 12.85
C GLY A 288 -16.30 -2.49 12.37
N GLY A 289 -16.22 -3.72 11.86
CA GLY A 289 -17.37 -4.45 11.30
C GLY A 289 -17.13 -5.01 9.92
N ILE A 290 -18.09 -4.81 9.00
CA ILE A 290 -18.03 -5.31 7.62
C ILE A 290 -18.16 -4.15 6.66
N THR A 291 -17.19 -4.01 5.77
CA THR A 291 -17.33 -3.18 4.56
C THR A 291 -17.91 -4.05 3.46
N TYR A 292 -19.02 -3.61 2.86
CA TYR A 292 -19.60 -4.31 1.71
C TYR A 292 -20.07 -3.32 0.66
N PHE A 293 -19.86 -3.66 -0.61
CA PHE A 293 -20.22 -2.81 -1.74
C PHE A 293 -20.32 -3.61 -3.04
N ASN A 294 -21.07 -3.09 -3.99
CA ASN A 294 -21.05 -3.60 -5.35
C ASN A 294 -20.10 -2.75 -6.20
N PRO A 295 -19.00 -3.32 -6.72
CA PRO A 295 -18.04 -2.58 -7.55
C PRO A 295 -18.65 -1.94 -8.80
N ARG A 296 -19.77 -2.48 -9.31
CA ARG A 296 -20.49 -1.91 -10.47
C ARG A 296 -21.15 -0.56 -10.16
N HIS A 297 -21.45 -0.29 -8.87
CA HIS A 297 -22.09 0.94 -8.43
C HIS A 297 -21.08 2.02 -7.99
N LEU A 298 -19.82 1.71 -7.94
CA LEU A 298 -18.77 2.70 -7.63
C LEU A 298 -18.60 3.64 -8.82
N LYS A 299 -18.88 4.92 -8.57
CA LYS A 299 -18.69 5.97 -9.58
C LYS A 299 -17.26 6.46 -9.51
N GLU A 300 -16.53 6.35 -10.61
CA GLU A 300 -15.23 6.99 -10.77
C GLU A 300 -15.41 8.51 -10.88
N ASN A 301 -14.55 9.25 -10.18
CA ASN A 301 -14.52 10.70 -10.31
C ASN A 301 -13.75 11.07 -11.59
N ASN A 302 -14.46 11.24 -12.68
CA ASN A 302 -13.87 11.64 -13.96
C ASN A 302 -13.52 13.13 -14.06
N PHE A 303 -13.75 13.90 -13.00
CA PHE A 303 -13.41 15.30 -12.98
C PHE A 303 -11.88 15.49 -13.01
N SER A 304 -11.42 16.26 -14.01
CA SER A 304 -10.01 16.55 -14.25
C SER A 304 -9.71 18.00 -13.78
N PRO A 305 -9.23 18.19 -12.54
CA PRO A 305 -9.11 19.50 -11.95
C PRO A 305 -7.89 20.25 -12.50
N ALA A 306 -8.09 21.48 -12.99
CA ALA A 306 -7.00 22.35 -13.37
C ALA A 306 -6.23 22.87 -12.13
N PRO A 307 -4.89 22.90 -12.15
CA PRO A 307 -4.11 23.43 -11.05
C PRO A 307 -4.21 24.97 -10.97
N LEU A 308 -4.33 25.48 -9.75
CA LEU A 308 -4.37 26.90 -9.44
C LEU A 308 -3.19 27.27 -8.52
N ILE A 309 -2.53 28.38 -8.80
CA ILE A 309 -1.54 28.96 -7.89
C ILE A 309 -2.29 29.78 -6.83
N THR A 310 -2.05 29.45 -5.55
CA THR A 310 -2.74 30.11 -4.42
C THR A 310 -1.88 31.14 -3.72
N ALA A 311 -0.55 30.93 -3.67
CA ALA A 311 0.40 31.90 -3.14
C ALA A 311 1.78 31.77 -3.78
N ILE A 312 2.51 32.86 -3.82
CA ILE A 312 3.92 32.93 -4.21
C ILE A 312 4.67 33.68 -3.12
N ASN A 313 5.61 33.00 -2.48
CA ASN A 313 6.48 33.58 -1.48
C ASN A 313 7.89 33.69 -2.02
N VAL A 314 8.55 34.78 -1.69
CA VAL A 314 9.96 35.02 -2.00
C VAL A 314 10.69 35.36 -0.70
N ASN A 315 11.75 34.63 -0.38
CA ASN A 315 12.48 34.74 0.89
C ASN A 315 11.55 34.62 2.10
N ASP A 316 10.64 33.63 2.07
CA ASP A 316 9.61 33.33 3.10
C ASP A 316 8.56 34.44 3.32
N MET A 317 8.57 35.50 2.50
CA MET A 317 7.56 36.53 2.57
C MET A 317 6.63 36.48 1.35
N PRO A 318 5.32 36.70 1.55
CA PRO A 318 4.39 36.83 0.43
C PRO A 318 4.85 37.90 -0.55
N LEU A 319 4.94 37.51 -1.82
CA LEU A 319 5.27 38.47 -2.87
C LEU A 319 4.06 39.42 -3.06
N PRO A 320 4.25 40.76 -2.91
CA PRO A 320 3.19 41.70 -3.22
C PRO A 320 2.89 41.63 -4.73
N LEU A 321 1.72 41.16 -5.08
CA LEU A 321 1.26 40.99 -6.45
C LEU A 321 0.12 41.93 -6.73
N ASP A 322 0.16 42.62 -7.86
CA ASP A 322 -0.94 43.49 -8.33
C ASP A 322 -2.17 42.70 -8.79
N LYS A 323 -2.03 41.38 -8.95
CA LYS A 323 -3.04 40.44 -9.44
C LYS A 323 -3.15 39.23 -8.52
N ASN A 324 -4.28 38.52 -8.61
CA ASN A 324 -4.46 37.22 -7.99
C ASN A 324 -3.31 36.26 -8.42
N PRO A 325 -2.66 35.55 -7.49
CA PRO A 325 -1.57 34.61 -7.79
C PRO A 325 -1.90 33.63 -8.92
N GLY A 326 -3.15 33.17 -9.02
CA GLY A 326 -3.61 32.30 -10.09
C GLY A 326 -3.57 32.88 -11.50
N LEU A 327 -3.50 34.22 -11.63
CA LEU A 327 -3.43 34.98 -12.90
C LEU A 327 -2.02 35.43 -13.25
N VAL A 328 -1.03 35.05 -12.45
CA VAL A 328 0.37 35.40 -12.69
C VAL A 328 0.96 34.47 -13.73
N ASP A 329 1.46 35.02 -14.83
CA ASP A 329 2.12 34.28 -15.89
C ASP A 329 3.62 34.59 -15.98
N LYS A 330 4.06 35.69 -15.32
CA LYS A 330 5.45 36.12 -15.31
C LYS A 330 5.85 36.69 -13.96
N LEU A 331 7.07 36.33 -13.50
CA LEU A 331 7.72 36.88 -12.32
C LEU A 331 9.10 37.40 -12.68
N ASP A 332 9.36 38.67 -12.37
CA ASP A 332 10.65 39.31 -12.50
C ASP A 332 11.25 39.52 -11.10
N LEU A 333 12.36 38.87 -10.79
CA LEU A 333 12.98 38.81 -9.47
C LEU A 333 14.41 39.35 -9.51
N ASN A 334 14.83 39.99 -8.43
CA ASN A 334 16.18 40.51 -8.25
C ASN A 334 17.11 39.39 -7.73
N HIS A 335 18.42 39.59 -7.88
CA HIS A 335 19.43 38.61 -7.49
C HIS A 335 19.44 38.14 -6.03
N ASN A 336 18.83 38.92 -5.11
CA ASN A 336 18.67 38.60 -3.70
C ASN A 336 17.36 37.92 -3.38
N GLN A 337 16.56 37.57 -4.38
CA GLN A 337 15.25 36.94 -4.30
C GLN A 337 15.34 35.50 -4.87
N ASP A 338 16.29 34.73 -4.40
CA ASP A 338 16.69 33.44 -4.95
C ASP A 338 16.04 32.24 -4.24
N PHE A 339 15.25 32.50 -3.19
CA PHE A 339 14.40 31.49 -2.54
C PHE A 339 12.94 31.75 -2.90
N ILE A 340 12.34 30.80 -3.64
CA ILE A 340 10.97 30.91 -4.14
C ILE A 340 10.17 29.71 -3.65
N SER A 341 8.99 29.97 -3.08
CA SER A 341 8.01 28.96 -2.70
C SER A 341 6.67 29.26 -3.38
N ILE A 342 6.17 28.30 -4.14
CA ILE A 342 4.91 28.41 -4.88
C ILE A 342 3.92 27.42 -4.27
N GLN A 343 2.80 27.94 -3.75
CA GLN A 343 1.70 27.15 -3.23
C GLN A 343 0.61 27.01 -4.29
N PHE A 344 0.01 25.86 -4.34
CA PHE A 344 -1.00 25.56 -5.35
C PHE A 344 -2.12 24.67 -4.78
N ALA A 345 -3.26 24.67 -5.44
CA ALA A 345 -4.42 23.87 -5.08
C ALA A 345 -5.16 23.43 -6.35
N VAL A 346 -6.16 22.61 -6.18
CA VAL A 346 -7.13 22.21 -7.22
C VAL A 346 -8.56 22.40 -6.72
N THR A 347 -9.50 22.63 -7.60
CA THR A 347 -10.92 22.77 -7.28
C THR A 347 -11.65 21.41 -7.20
N ASN A 348 -11.00 20.43 -6.59
CA ASN A 348 -11.60 19.11 -6.32
C ASN A 348 -11.80 18.96 -4.81
N PHE A 349 -13.04 19.05 -4.35
CA PHE A 349 -13.42 18.99 -2.93
C PHE A 349 -13.91 17.61 -2.47
N SER A 350 -13.95 16.62 -3.38
CA SER A 350 -14.44 15.28 -3.04
C SER A 350 -13.48 14.52 -2.12
N ASN A 351 -12.18 14.73 -2.27
CA ASN A 351 -11.13 14.18 -1.42
C ASN A 351 -9.88 15.05 -1.55
N GLU A 352 -9.88 16.18 -0.89
CA GLU A 352 -8.87 17.23 -1.02
C GLU A 352 -7.47 16.77 -0.64
N ALA A 353 -7.35 16.00 0.44
CA ALA A 353 -6.07 15.51 0.98
C ALA A 353 -5.32 14.57 0.03
N ASN A 354 -6.01 13.92 -0.89
CA ASN A 354 -5.47 12.93 -1.83
C ASN A 354 -5.35 13.45 -3.28
N ASN A 355 -5.52 14.74 -3.51
CA ASN A 355 -5.21 15.33 -4.81
C ASN A 355 -3.71 15.22 -5.10
N LEU A 356 -3.37 14.93 -6.35
CA LEU A 356 -1.99 14.68 -6.75
C LEU A 356 -1.44 15.86 -7.56
N PHE A 357 -0.16 16.12 -7.32
CA PHE A 357 0.57 17.17 -8.01
C PHE A 357 1.91 16.66 -8.53
N SER A 358 2.36 17.26 -9.63
CA SER A 358 3.71 17.07 -10.13
C SER A 358 4.12 18.37 -10.83
N TYR A 359 5.33 18.84 -10.57
CA TYR A 359 5.84 20.09 -11.09
C TYR A 359 7.26 19.93 -11.60
N ARG A 360 7.71 20.89 -12.41
CA ARG A 360 9.12 21.03 -12.81
C ARG A 360 9.47 22.50 -13.01
N LEU A 361 10.76 22.80 -12.94
CA LEU A 361 11.31 24.12 -13.23
C LEU A 361 12.28 23.99 -14.41
N LYS A 362 11.78 24.19 -15.63
CA LYS A 362 12.60 24.22 -16.83
C LYS A 362 13.65 25.33 -16.73
N GLY A 363 14.86 25.06 -17.19
CA GLY A 363 16.04 25.90 -17.00
C GLY A 363 16.87 25.49 -15.78
N LEU A 364 16.26 24.77 -14.79
CA LEU A 364 16.97 24.11 -13.71
C LEU A 364 16.99 22.59 -13.90
N SER A 365 15.83 21.99 -14.20
CA SER A 365 15.65 20.57 -14.50
C SER A 365 14.45 20.37 -15.43
N ASP A 366 14.59 19.52 -16.45
CA ASP A 366 13.48 19.16 -17.34
C ASP A 366 12.63 18.01 -16.81
N ASN A 367 13.10 17.33 -15.75
CA ASN A 367 12.40 16.21 -15.14
C ASN A 367 11.23 16.70 -14.27
N TRP A 368 10.09 16.01 -14.36
CA TRP A 368 8.98 16.21 -13.45
C TRP A 368 9.35 15.70 -12.04
N SER A 369 8.90 16.39 -11.00
CA SER A 369 8.97 15.92 -9.63
C SER A 369 8.23 14.58 -9.48
N ALA A 370 8.58 13.79 -8.46
CA ALA A 370 7.77 12.66 -8.07
C ALA A 370 6.31 13.10 -7.81
N VAL A 371 5.35 12.28 -8.23
CA VAL A 371 3.93 12.53 -7.98
C VAL A 371 3.66 12.41 -6.48
N GLY A 372 2.99 13.40 -5.92
CA GLY A 372 2.67 13.41 -4.50
C GLY A 372 1.52 14.33 -4.16
N THR A 373 1.13 14.37 -2.89
CA THR A 373 0.05 15.20 -2.35
C THR A 373 0.52 16.55 -1.82
N SER A 374 1.85 16.81 -1.83
CA SER A 374 2.39 18.11 -1.42
C SER A 374 1.90 19.21 -2.37
N ASN A 375 1.33 20.25 -1.81
CA ASN A 375 0.77 21.41 -2.50
C ASN A 375 1.72 22.61 -2.54
N VAL A 376 3.03 22.38 -2.29
CA VAL A 376 4.07 23.41 -2.28
C VAL A 376 5.29 22.95 -3.07
N ALA A 377 5.79 23.82 -3.93
CA ALA A 377 7.07 23.67 -4.61
C ALA A 377 8.04 24.74 -4.08
N SER A 378 9.18 24.33 -3.54
CA SER A 378 10.21 25.25 -3.02
C SER A 378 11.51 25.09 -3.78
N PHE A 379 12.11 26.21 -4.14
CA PHE A 379 13.39 26.30 -4.85
C PHE A 379 14.32 27.22 -4.07
N THR A 380 15.49 26.72 -3.69
CA THR A 380 16.48 27.44 -2.91
C THR A 380 17.70 27.78 -3.76
N SER A 381 18.27 28.96 -3.54
CA SER A 381 19.53 29.40 -4.17
C SER A 381 19.53 29.28 -5.70
N LEU A 382 18.45 29.74 -6.32
CA LEU A 382 18.35 29.75 -7.79
C LEU A 382 19.43 30.65 -8.41
N PRO A 383 20.25 30.17 -9.36
CA PRO A 383 21.16 31.01 -10.10
C PRO A 383 20.40 32.08 -10.94
N PRO A 384 21.01 33.25 -11.24
CA PRO A 384 20.46 34.17 -12.21
C PRO A 384 20.19 33.48 -13.55
N GLY A 385 18.98 33.66 -14.10
CA GLY A 385 18.58 32.98 -15.33
C GLY A 385 17.10 33.11 -15.63
N ASN A 386 16.67 32.50 -16.72
CA ASN A 386 15.28 32.39 -17.13
C ASN A 386 14.77 30.98 -16.91
N TYR A 387 13.66 30.89 -16.19
CA TYR A 387 13.05 29.62 -15.81
C TYR A 387 11.58 29.58 -16.24
N THR A 388 11.05 28.39 -16.43
CA THR A 388 9.61 28.18 -16.60
C THR A 388 9.14 27.15 -15.60
N PHE A 389 8.38 27.60 -14.60
CA PHE A 389 7.68 26.70 -13.69
C PHE A 389 6.48 26.09 -14.38
N GLU A 390 6.36 24.77 -14.35
CA GLU A 390 5.24 24.01 -14.91
C GLU A 390 4.63 23.13 -13.81
N LEU A 391 3.31 23.17 -13.68
CA LEU A 391 2.54 22.42 -12.69
C LEU A 391 1.40 21.70 -13.38
N ARG A 392 1.25 20.42 -13.07
CA ARG A 392 0.09 19.59 -13.42
C ARG A 392 -0.51 18.99 -12.16
N SER A 393 -1.80 18.67 -12.20
CA SER A 393 -2.55 18.09 -11.08
C SER A 393 -3.42 16.93 -11.53
N ALA A 394 -3.74 16.05 -10.59
CA ALA A 394 -4.75 15.03 -10.78
C ALA A 394 -5.70 15.01 -9.58
N ASN A 395 -6.91 14.49 -9.78
CA ASN A 395 -7.81 14.22 -8.67
C ASN A 395 -7.32 13.02 -7.84
N SER A 396 -8.01 12.73 -6.73
CA SER A 396 -7.73 11.59 -5.85
C SER A 396 -7.79 10.22 -6.55
N ASP A 397 -8.47 10.13 -7.69
CA ASP A 397 -8.61 8.91 -8.48
C ASP A 397 -7.52 8.79 -9.57
N GLY A 398 -6.56 9.72 -9.58
CA GLY A 398 -5.43 9.73 -10.52
C GLY A 398 -5.76 10.27 -11.90
N LYS A 399 -6.92 10.93 -12.10
CA LYS A 399 -7.30 11.58 -13.36
C LYS A 399 -6.56 12.91 -13.48
N TRP A 400 -5.59 12.96 -14.37
CA TRP A 400 -4.77 14.16 -14.64
C TRP A 400 -5.54 15.22 -15.38
N SER A 401 -5.20 16.51 -15.08
CA SER A 401 -5.70 17.66 -15.84
C SER A 401 -5.14 17.66 -17.26
N ASP A 402 -5.96 18.12 -18.20
CA ASP A 402 -5.55 18.27 -19.61
C ASP A 402 -4.59 19.46 -19.79
N GLY A 403 -4.60 20.42 -18.86
CA GLY A 403 -3.81 21.63 -18.88
C GLY A 403 -2.65 21.62 -17.89
N VAL A 404 -1.55 22.30 -18.26
CA VAL A 404 -0.40 22.57 -17.41
C VAL A 404 -0.42 24.06 -17.08
N LYS A 405 -0.40 24.44 -15.78
CA LYS A 405 -0.21 25.84 -15.37
C LYS A 405 1.27 26.20 -15.49
N THR A 406 1.58 27.31 -16.15
CA THR A 406 2.94 27.78 -16.39
C THR A 406 3.15 29.16 -15.79
N ILE A 407 4.36 29.43 -15.27
CA ILE A 407 4.84 30.76 -14.84
C ILE A 407 6.25 30.93 -15.36
N ALA A 408 6.50 32.00 -16.15
CA ALA A 408 7.83 32.38 -16.53
C ALA A 408 8.51 33.14 -15.38
N ILE A 409 9.71 32.74 -14.97
CA ILE A 409 10.45 33.35 -13.87
C ILE A 409 11.80 33.83 -14.40
N THR A 410 12.06 35.13 -14.27
CA THR A 410 13.34 35.76 -14.62
C THR A 410 14.03 36.20 -13.34
N LEU A 411 15.20 35.66 -13.04
CA LEU A 411 16.05 36.09 -11.94
C LEU A 411 17.22 36.89 -12.49
N TYR A 412 17.24 38.21 -12.22
CA TYR A 412 18.27 39.09 -12.75
C TYR A 412 19.61 38.91 -12.02
N PRO A 413 20.75 38.95 -12.74
CA PRO A 413 22.05 38.94 -12.10
C PRO A 413 22.34 40.23 -11.34
N PRO A 414 23.19 40.18 -10.28
CA PRO A 414 23.66 41.37 -9.61
C PRO A 414 24.45 42.29 -10.58
N TRP A 415 24.39 43.60 -10.37
CA TRP A 415 25.02 44.60 -11.24
C TRP A 415 26.51 44.39 -11.47
N TRP A 416 27.20 43.81 -10.47
CA TRP A 416 28.64 43.49 -10.58
C TRP A 416 28.95 42.29 -11.48
N GLN A 417 27.97 41.44 -11.79
CA GLN A 417 28.10 40.35 -12.73
C GLN A 417 27.77 40.72 -14.18
N THR A 418 27.27 41.93 -14.43
CA THR A 418 26.94 42.42 -15.78
C THR A 418 28.20 42.62 -16.60
N TRP A 419 28.10 42.44 -17.93
CA TRP A 419 29.23 42.56 -18.84
C TRP A 419 29.90 43.95 -18.84
N TRP A 420 29.12 45.02 -18.76
CA TRP A 420 29.62 46.40 -18.72
C TRP A 420 30.44 46.68 -17.47
N PHE A 421 30.04 46.16 -16.31
CA PHE A 421 30.80 46.30 -15.07
C PHE A 421 32.13 45.56 -15.15
N ARG A 422 32.13 44.33 -15.66
CA ARG A 422 33.36 43.53 -15.83
C ARG A 422 34.33 44.22 -16.77
N VAL A 423 33.84 44.80 -17.88
CA VAL A 423 34.65 45.61 -18.80
C VAL A 423 35.18 46.86 -18.10
N GLY A 424 34.37 47.58 -17.33
CA GLY A 424 34.78 48.74 -16.55
C GLY A 424 35.91 48.42 -15.56
N VAL A 425 35.81 47.30 -14.83
CA VAL A 425 36.85 46.87 -13.91
C VAL A 425 38.13 46.51 -14.67
N LEU A 426 38.06 45.82 -15.83
CA LEU A 426 39.22 45.52 -16.65
C LEU A 426 39.92 46.79 -17.16
N LEU A 427 39.16 47.80 -17.59
CA LEU A 427 39.73 49.06 -18.03
C LEU A 427 40.42 49.80 -16.86
N LEU A 428 39.80 49.80 -15.69
CA LEU A 428 40.36 50.42 -14.48
C LEU A 428 41.68 49.74 -14.08
N LEU A 429 41.70 48.41 -14.04
CA LEU A 429 42.88 47.60 -13.73
C LEU A 429 44.00 47.86 -14.78
N SER A 430 43.64 47.91 -16.06
CA SER A 430 44.58 48.22 -17.14
C SER A 430 45.15 49.62 -17.00
N GLY A 431 44.34 50.61 -16.69
CA GLY A 431 44.79 51.97 -16.42
C GLY A 431 45.75 52.05 -15.22
N LEU A 432 45.43 51.35 -14.13
CA LEU A 432 46.32 51.23 -12.96
C LEU A 432 47.69 50.61 -13.32
N ILE A 433 47.68 49.54 -14.10
CA ILE A 433 48.91 48.90 -14.55
C ILE A 433 49.76 49.88 -15.39
N ILE A 434 49.15 50.55 -16.36
CA ILE A 434 49.81 51.56 -17.19
C ILE A 434 50.37 52.71 -16.34
N TYR A 435 49.62 53.15 -15.35
CA TYR A 435 50.07 54.19 -14.43
C TYR A 435 51.30 53.76 -13.63
N PHE A 436 51.29 52.60 -13.02
CA PHE A 436 52.43 52.08 -12.26
C PHE A 436 53.66 51.82 -13.15
N VAL A 437 53.46 51.25 -14.35
CA VAL A 437 54.54 51.04 -15.32
C VAL A 437 55.15 52.39 -15.71
N ARG A 438 54.32 53.38 -16.07
CA ARG A 438 54.79 54.76 -16.40
C ARG A 438 55.52 55.40 -15.22
N LYS A 439 55.02 55.26 -13.99
CA LYS A 439 55.67 55.78 -12.80
C LYS A 439 57.04 55.12 -12.58
N ARG A 440 57.15 53.83 -12.75
CA ARG A 440 58.39 53.06 -12.62
C ARG A 440 59.42 53.46 -13.71
N ILE A 441 58.95 53.58 -14.96
CA ILE A 441 59.82 54.06 -16.10
C ILE A 441 60.34 55.46 -15.78
N ARG A 442 59.48 56.40 -15.28
CA ARG A 442 59.93 57.75 -14.90
C ARG A 442 60.97 57.72 -13.79
N ALA A 443 60.77 56.88 -12.78
CA ALA A 443 61.76 56.72 -11.67
C ALA A 443 63.10 56.19 -12.18
N ILE A 444 63.11 55.18 -13.06
CA ILE A 444 64.33 54.60 -13.62
C ILE A 444 65.02 55.64 -14.51
N ARG A 445 64.30 56.39 -15.34
CA ARG A 445 64.87 57.50 -16.13
C ARG A 445 65.47 58.59 -15.28
N HIS A 446 64.79 58.96 -14.20
CA HIS A 446 65.32 59.97 -13.27
C HIS A 446 66.62 59.53 -12.59
N GLU A 447 66.68 58.26 -12.17
CA GLU A 447 67.91 57.64 -11.59
C GLU A 447 69.05 57.56 -12.61
N ALA A 448 68.75 57.19 -13.85
CA ALA A 448 69.72 57.16 -14.94
C ALA A 448 70.26 58.56 -15.28
N ASN A 449 69.38 59.54 -15.34
CA ASN A 449 69.80 60.98 -15.58
C ASN A 449 70.60 61.52 -14.42
N LEU A 450 70.32 61.14 -13.14
CA LEU A 450 71.12 61.50 -11.98
C LEU A 450 72.53 60.89 -12.07
N LYS A 451 72.61 59.59 -12.42
CA LYS A 451 73.90 58.89 -12.58
C LYS A 451 74.73 59.51 -13.68
N GLN A 452 74.14 59.91 -14.80
CA GLN A 452 74.82 60.58 -15.90
C GLN A 452 75.33 61.97 -15.49
N LYS A 453 74.55 62.78 -14.77
CA LYS A 453 75.01 64.06 -14.26
C LYS A 453 76.14 63.95 -13.24
N ILE A 454 76.11 62.93 -12.39
CA ILE A 454 77.22 62.65 -11.46
C ILE A 454 78.50 62.30 -12.23
N ALA A 455 78.42 61.41 -13.23
CA ALA A 455 79.56 61.06 -14.10
C ALA A 455 80.11 62.24 -14.90
N GLU A 456 79.28 63.18 -15.34
CA GLU A 456 79.70 64.45 -15.99
C GLU A 456 80.37 65.43 -15.06
N THR A 457 80.08 65.40 -13.73
CA THR A 457 80.69 66.23 -12.72
C THR A 457 82.01 65.74 -12.15
N GLU A 458 82.27 64.42 -12.33
CA GLU A 458 83.58 63.79 -11.94
C GLU A 458 84.62 63.71 -13.03
N MET A 459 84.39 64.22 -14.27
CA MET A 459 85.33 64.44 -15.34
C MET A 459 85.76 65.90 -15.33
#